data_775ef6f97120318237c1c3124fb03e7b
#
_entry.id   775ef6f97120318237c1c3124fb03e7b
#
_cell.length_a   1.000
_cell.length_b   1.000
_cell.length_c   1.000
_cell.angle_alpha   90.00
_cell.angle_beta   90.00
_cell.angle_gamma   90.00
#
_symmetry.space_group_name_H-M   'P 1'
#
loop_
_entity.id
_entity.type
_entity.pdbx_description
1 polymer ?
#
loop_
_entity_poly.entity_id
_entity_poly.type
_entity_poly.pdbx_seq_one_letter_code
_entity_poly.pdbx_strand_id
1 'polypeptide(L)'
;PVADDSLDIHFVISENHKVYIRNISISGNERTRENVIRRIMRIYPGDVFNKERLLRTHREIMMLNYFGNVVPDVVPVSDGQVDIEITVEEKSSGQANMNMGFSQAFGITGGGGFSLPNFRGRGQHLALSFEVGAANYNTTYFGSSYRPQKRERATLSFTDPMVNDTNNLLSGSLFYSFSGRSSMYYAPLDMITKGGSFRWGKRFKWPDDYFRGSWSFTGHQRIYEAENEDQLQLYTGGLKQTVGISINQSISRDSRDHPEFPTIGSLMALSSSISGGPLGGNEDFHKHVLNLEWYTPT
;
A
#
# COMPACT_ATOMS: atom_id res chain seq x y z
N PRO A 1 19.37 34.58 49.59
CA PRO A 1 20.69 34.31 49.04
C PRO A 1 20.59 32.91 48.43
N VAL A 2 20.63 32.89 47.14
CA VAL A 2 20.67 31.66 46.34
C VAL A 2 22.11 31.16 46.45
N ALA A 3 22.30 29.86 46.67
CA ALA A 3 23.63 29.26 46.68
C ALA A 3 24.35 29.50 45.33
N ASP A 4 25.69 29.66 45.38
CA ASP A 4 26.49 30.05 44.18
C ASP A 4 26.31 29.14 42.95
N ASP A 5 25.66 27.97 43.06
CA ASP A 5 25.42 26.99 41.99
C ASP A 5 23.92 26.84 41.63
N SER A 6 23.03 27.76 42.02
CA SER A 6 21.62 27.71 41.71
C SER A 6 21.15 28.94 40.95
N LEU A 7 20.30 28.72 39.94
CA LEU A 7 19.70 29.75 39.09
C LEU A 7 18.18 29.74 39.30
N ASP A 8 17.64 30.87 39.72
CA ASP A 8 16.19 31.07 39.79
C ASP A 8 15.68 31.54 38.41
N ILE A 9 14.82 30.74 37.80
CA ILE A 9 14.22 31.08 36.52
C ILE A 9 12.76 31.46 36.75
N HIS A 10 12.40 32.73 36.51
CA HIS A 10 11.05 33.22 36.54
C HIS A 10 10.44 33.17 35.16
N PHE A 11 9.40 32.31 34.97
CA PHE A 11 8.59 32.30 33.78
C PHE A 11 7.40 33.25 33.98
N VAL A 12 7.34 34.32 33.17
CA VAL A 12 6.17 35.19 33.12
C VAL A 12 5.30 34.70 31.97
N ILE A 13 4.17 34.07 32.28
CA ILE A 13 3.22 33.55 31.29
C ILE A 13 2.07 34.53 31.19
N SER A 14 1.82 35.05 30.00
CA SER A 14 0.62 35.84 29.70
C SER A 14 -0.35 34.96 28.92
N GLU A 15 -1.43 34.54 29.54
CA GLU A 15 -2.49 33.77 28.86
C GLU A 15 -3.40 34.73 28.10
N ASN A 16 -3.42 34.58 26.76
CA ASN A 16 -4.35 35.27 25.89
C ASN A 16 -5.67 34.49 25.75
N HIS A 17 -6.67 35.11 25.14
CA HIS A 17 -7.96 34.48 24.90
C HIS A 17 -7.83 33.31 23.92
N LYS A 18 -8.70 32.28 24.06
CA LYS A 18 -8.78 31.19 23.11
C LYS A 18 -9.19 31.72 21.74
N VAL A 19 -8.46 31.34 20.72
CA VAL A 19 -8.73 31.70 19.33
C VAL A 19 -9.42 30.54 18.63
N TYR A 20 -10.53 30.79 17.95
CA TYR A 20 -11.31 29.78 17.24
C TYR A 20 -11.13 29.91 15.73
N ILE A 21 -11.11 28.76 15.05
CA ILE A 21 -11.08 28.71 13.58
C ILE A 21 -12.48 29.06 13.07
N ARG A 22 -12.61 30.17 12.35
CA ARG A 22 -13.88 30.57 11.74
C ARG A 22 -14.12 29.84 10.42
N ASN A 23 -13.14 29.87 9.53
CA ASN A 23 -13.23 29.26 8.20
C ASN A 23 -11.91 28.63 7.78
N ILE A 24 -11.99 27.67 6.85
CA ILE A 24 -10.82 27.06 6.21
C ILE A 24 -11.04 27.09 4.71
N SER A 25 -10.21 27.84 4.00
CA SER A 25 -10.19 27.91 2.55
C SER A 25 -9.01 27.11 1.97
N ILE A 26 -9.24 26.48 0.83
CA ILE A 26 -8.24 25.72 0.10
C ILE A 26 -8.18 26.27 -1.32
N SER A 27 -6.99 26.56 -1.81
CA SER A 27 -6.76 27.13 -3.14
C SER A 27 -5.60 26.45 -3.85
N GLY A 28 -5.56 26.50 -5.19
CA GLY A 28 -4.51 25.90 -6.01
C GLY A 28 -4.73 24.43 -6.37
N ASN A 29 -5.83 23.84 -5.93
CA ASN A 29 -6.21 22.45 -6.23
C ASN A 29 -7.05 22.37 -7.51
N GLU A 30 -6.44 22.57 -8.68
CA GLU A 30 -7.13 22.58 -9.97
C GLU A 30 -7.63 21.21 -10.41
N ARG A 31 -6.86 20.15 -10.16
CA ARG A 31 -7.16 18.76 -10.52
C ARG A 31 -7.69 17.96 -9.35
N THR A 32 -7.12 18.18 -8.17
CA THR A 32 -7.48 17.44 -6.95
C THR A 32 -8.76 18.01 -6.38
N ARG A 33 -9.74 17.15 -6.14
CA ARG A 33 -10.98 17.56 -5.49
C ARG A 33 -10.71 17.99 -4.06
N GLU A 34 -11.36 19.02 -3.64
CA GLU A 34 -11.19 19.61 -2.31
C GLU A 34 -11.45 18.62 -1.17
N ASN A 35 -12.41 17.71 -1.34
CA ASN A 35 -12.71 16.69 -0.34
C ASN A 35 -11.51 15.73 -0.09
N VAL A 36 -10.64 15.51 -1.06
CA VAL A 36 -9.42 14.69 -0.90
C VAL A 36 -8.46 15.32 0.10
N ILE A 37 -8.41 16.66 0.14
CA ILE A 37 -7.60 17.39 1.11
C ILE A 37 -8.34 17.45 2.45
N ARG A 38 -9.61 17.83 2.45
CA ARG A 38 -10.40 18.00 3.68
C ARG A 38 -10.50 16.75 4.53
N ARG A 39 -10.65 15.57 3.92
CA ARG A 39 -10.82 14.29 4.64
C ARG A 39 -9.62 13.85 5.47
N ILE A 40 -8.43 14.41 5.21
CA ILE A 40 -7.20 14.11 5.97
C ILE A 40 -6.84 15.19 6.97
N MET A 41 -7.51 16.35 6.93
CA MET A 41 -7.24 17.45 7.83
C MET A 41 -7.59 17.08 9.28
N ARG A 42 -6.89 17.71 10.22
CA ARG A 42 -7.06 17.53 11.68
C ARG A 42 -7.61 18.76 12.36
N ILE A 43 -8.00 19.76 11.58
CA ILE A 43 -8.56 21.03 12.01
C ILE A 43 -9.89 21.25 11.29
N TYR A 44 -10.86 21.79 12.01
CA TYR A 44 -12.20 22.03 11.48
C TYR A 44 -12.68 23.43 11.91
N PRO A 45 -13.58 24.06 11.13
CA PRO A 45 -14.25 25.25 11.56
C PRO A 45 -14.95 25.04 12.93
N GLY A 46 -14.78 25.99 13.84
CA GLY A 46 -15.27 25.88 15.22
C GLY A 46 -14.28 25.30 16.23
N ASP A 47 -13.20 24.66 15.79
CA ASP A 47 -12.15 24.18 16.69
C ASP A 47 -11.37 25.33 17.30
N VAL A 48 -10.82 25.11 18.49
CA VAL A 48 -9.79 25.99 19.06
C VAL A 48 -8.54 25.85 18.22
N PHE A 49 -7.99 26.99 17.77
CA PHE A 49 -6.75 27.00 16.98
C PHE A 49 -5.62 26.33 17.74
N ASN A 50 -4.97 25.39 17.10
CA ASN A 50 -3.81 24.65 17.63
C ASN A 50 -2.75 24.52 16.53
N LYS A 51 -1.60 25.15 16.77
CA LYS A 51 -0.47 25.15 15.84
C LYS A 51 0.04 23.75 15.52
N GLU A 52 0.08 22.86 16.50
CA GLU A 52 0.56 21.49 16.30
C GLU A 52 -0.39 20.70 15.37
N ARG A 53 -1.71 20.84 15.54
CA ARG A 53 -2.70 20.25 14.63
C ARG A 53 -2.61 20.82 13.21
N LEU A 54 -2.33 22.13 13.08
CA LEU A 54 -2.10 22.73 11.76
C LEU A 54 -0.86 22.17 11.09
N LEU A 55 0.26 22.08 11.80
CA LEU A 55 1.50 21.48 11.29
C LEU A 55 1.33 19.99 10.95
N ARG A 56 0.52 19.28 11.72
CA ARG A 56 0.17 17.89 11.40
C ARG A 56 -0.67 17.80 10.14
N THR A 57 -1.67 18.67 9.99
CA THR A 57 -2.49 18.78 8.76
C THR A 57 -1.60 19.06 7.55
N HIS A 58 -0.70 20.02 7.65
CA HIS A 58 0.27 20.32 6.59
C HIS A 58 1.08 19.07 6.19
N ARG A 59 1.65 18.35 7.16
CA ARG A 59 2.40 17.11 6.88
C ARG A 59 1.53 16.04 6.23
N GLU A 60 0.30 15.83 6.70
CA GLU A 60 -0.61 14.84 6.13
C GLU A 60 -1.00 15.17 4.68
N ILE A 61 -1.16 16.47 4.34
CA ILE A 61 -1.39 16.91 2.95
C ILE A 61 -0.14 16.66 2.09
N MET A 62 1.05 17.01 2.57
CA MET A 62 2.30 16.72 1.87
C MET A 62 2.55 15.22 1.64
N MET A 63 2.15 14.38 2.60
CA MET A 63 2.27 12.92 2.49
C MET A 63 1.38 12.29 1.40
N LEU A 64 0.34 12.97 0.93
CA LEU A 64 -0.42 12.54 -0.25
C LEU A 64 0.46 12.47 -1.51
N ASN A 65 1.52 13.25 -1.53
CA ASN A 65 2.46 13.32 -2.65
C ASN A 65 1.83 13.83 -3.97
N TYR A 66 0.71 14.54 -3.89
CA TYR A 66 0.04 15.17 -5.05
C TYR A 66 0.48 16.61 -5.24
N PHE A 67 1.08 17.21 -4.22
CA PHE A 67 1.47 18.61 -4.16
C PHE A 67 2.98 18.76 -4.08
N GLY A 68 3.53 19.73 -4.79
CA GLY A 68 4.93 20.14 -4.72
C GLY A 68 5.18 21.06 -3.53
N ASN A 69 4.18 21.87 -3.21
CA ASN A 69 4.22 22.78 -2.08
C ASN A 69 2.83 22.88 -1.42
N VAL A 70 2.83 23.14 -0.11
CA VAL A 70 1.62 23.38 0.69
C VAL A 70 1.95 24.48 1.68
N VAL A 71 1.27 25.61 1.58
CA VAL A 71 1.51 26.77 2.44
C VAL A 71 0.24 27.04 3.26
N PRO A 72 0.22 26.69 4.54
CA PRO A 72 -0.83 27.11 5.44
C PRO A 72 -0.56 28.52 5.95
N ASP A 73 -1.56 29.40 5.88
CA ASP A 73 -1.55 30.73 6.45
C ASP A 73 -2.66 30.89 7.48
N VAL A 74 -2.44 31.75 8.46
CA VAL A 74 -3.38 32.02 9.55
C VAL A 74 -3.71 33.51 9.54
N VAL A 75 -4.92 33.85 9.09
CA VAL A 75 -5.37 35.20 8.93
C VAL A 75 -6.26 35.62 10.12
N PRO A 76 -5.82 36.55 10.98
CA PRO A 76 -6.65 37.08 12.04
C PRO A 76 -7.85 37.85 11.46
N VAL A 77 -9.07 37.58 11.96
CA VAL A 77 -10.30 38.23 11.47
C VAL A 77 -10.89 39.13 12.52
N SER A 78 -10.87 38.70 13.78
CA SER A 78 -11.38 39.48 14.93
C SER A 78 -10.72 38.99 16.20
N ASP A 79 -10.98 39.68 17.34
CA ASP A 79 -10.55 39.20 18.65
C ASP A 79 -11.11 37.78 18.90
N GLY A 80 -10.22 36.80 18.94
CA GLY A 80 -10.55 35.40 19.20
C GLY A 80 -10.99 34.58 17.98
N GLN A 81 -10.88 35.09 16.72
CA GLN A 81 -11.19 34.32 15.53
C GLN A 81 -10.12 34.44 14.43
N VAL A 82 -9.79 33.31 13.80
CA VAL A 82 -8.86 33.22 12.66
C VAL A 82 -9.47 32.43 11.52
N ASP A 83 -9.11 32.80 10.31
CA ASP A 83 -9.30 31.99 9.11
C ASP A 83 -7.99 31.28 8.79
N ILE A 84 -8.10 30.07 8.26
CA ILE A 84 -6.96 29.30 7.78
C ILE A 84 -7.04 29.20 6.27
N GLU A 85 -6.00 29.68 5.61
CA GLU A 85 -5.85 29.59 4.17
C GLU A 85 -4.77 28.56 3.84
N ILE A 86 -5.15 27.52 3.07
CA ILE A 86 -4.22 26.49 2.64
C ILE A 86 -4.04 26.62 1.14
N THR A 87 -2.90 27.14 0.72
CA THR A 87 -2.55 27.23 -0.70
C THR A 87 -1.70 26.01 -1.07
N VAL A 88 -2.15 25.28 -2.07
CA VAL A 88 -1.44 24.09 -2.58
C VAL A 88 -0.97 24.33 -4.01
N GLU A 89 0.20 23.77 -4.33
CA GLU A 89 0.72 23.75 -5.69
C GLU A 89 0.76 22.31 -6.18
N GLU A 90 -0.09 21.99 -7.15
CA GLU A 90 -0.18 20.63 -7.69
C GLU A 90 1.05 20.27 -8.54
N LYS A 91 1.54 19.05 -8.35
CA LYS A 91 2.58 18.49 -9.22
C LYS A 91 2.05 17.34 -10.06
N SER A 92 2.73 17.03 -11.15
CA SER A 92 2.46 15.80 -11.90
C SER A 92 2.81 14.60 -11.02
N SER A 93 1.80 13.83 -10.66
CA SER A 93 1.97 12.64 -9.81
C SER A 93 2.02 11.34 -10.61
N GLY A 94 1.66 11.37 -11.91
CA GLY A 94 1.75 10.21 -12.79
C GLY A 94 3.20 9.79 -13.00
N GLN A 95 3.46 8.48 -12.90
CA GLN A 95 4.78 7.89 -13.06
C GLN A 95 4.72 6.81 -14.13
N ALA A 96 5.73 6.79 -14.99
CA ALA A 96 6.03 5.69 -15.88
C ALA A 96 7.43 5.18 -15.54
N ASN A 97 7.57 3.86 -15.43
CA ASN A 97 8.85 3.23 -15.20
C ASN A 97 9.10 2.18 -16.27
N MET A 98 10.36 1.99 -16.62
CA MET A 98 10.84 0.89 -17.43
C MET A 98 12.09 0.33 -16.78
N ASN A 99 12.20 -0.99 -16.79
CA ASN A 99 13.35 -1.70 -16.28
C ASN A 99 13.80 -2.78 -17.25
N MET A 100 15.08 -3.05 -17.25
CA MET A 100 15.68 -4.16 -17.97
C MET A 100 16.78 -4.76 -17.11
N GLY A 101 16.88 -6.07 -17.12
CA GLY A 101 17.86 -6.79 -16.34
C GLY A 101 18.25 -8.11 -17.00
N PHE A 102 19.25 -8.75 -16.44
CA PHE A 102 19.64 -10.10 -16.81
C PHE A 102 19.70 -10.97 -15.55
N SER A 103 19.14 -12.15 -15.64
CA SER A 103 19.32 -13.17 -14.63
C SER A 103 19.59 -14.53 -15.28
N GLN A 104 20.36 -15.36 -14.61
CA GLN A 104 20.65 -16.72 -15.11
C GLN A 104 19.37 -17.56 -15.24
N ALA A 105 18.39 -17.32 -14.38
CA ALA A 105 17.14 -18.06 -14.35
C ALA A 105 16.18 -17.71 -15.50
N PHE A 106 16.09 -16.43 -15.85
CA PHE A 106 15.09 -15.92 -16.80
C PHE A 106 15.71 -15.28 -18.04
N GLY A 107 17.05 -15.25 -18.14
CA GLY A 107 17.75 -14.57 -19.21
C GLY A 107 17.59 -13.05 -19.13
N ILE A 108 17.38 -12.43 -20.29
CA ILE A 108 17.08 -11.01 -20.37
C ILE A 108 15.63 -10.80 -19.92
N THR A 109 15.43 -9.95 -18.96
CA THR A 109 14.11 -9.56 -18.46
C THR A 109 13.88 -8.08 -18.73
N GLY A 110 12.68 -7.73 -19.09
CA GLY A 110 12.27 -6.34 -19.26
C GLY A 110 10.87 -6.15 -18.70
N GLY A 111 10.60 -4.94 -18.27
CA GLY A 111 9.28 -4.63 -17.75
C GLY A 111 9.05 -3.13 -17.67
N GLY A 112 7.84 -2.79 -17.32
CA GLY A 112 7.49 -1.41 -17.12
C GLY A 112 6.13 -1.28 -16.46
N GLY A 113 5.77 -0.05 -16.18
CA GLY A 113 4.49 0.24 -15.59
C GLY A 113 4.13 1.70 -15.65
N PHE A 114 2.83 1.92 -15.49
CA PHE A 114 2.23 3.23 -15.30
C PHE A 114 1.55 3.24 -13.94
N SER A 115 1.75 4.31 -13.20
CA SER A 115 1.12 4.55 -11.93
C SER A 115 0.51 5.95 -11.96
N LEU A 116 -0.78 6.04 -11.74
CA LEU A 116 -1.56 7.27 -11.71
C LEU A 116 -2.16 7.43 -10.31
N PRO A 117 -1.40 7.93 -9.33
CA PRO A 117 -1.95 8.36 -8.07
C PRO A 117 -2.85 9.57 -8.29
N ASN A 118 -3.85 9.72 -7.47
CA ASN A 118 -4.87 10.77 -7.62
C ASN A 118 -5.65 10.70 -8.96
N PHE A 119 -5.97 9.49 -9.39
CA PHE A 119 -6.76 9.28 -10.61
C PHE A 119 -8.08 10.04 -10.55
N ARG A 120 -8.37 10.84 -11.58
CA ARG A 120 -9.54 11.74 -11.66
C ARG A 120 -9.62 12.78 -10.53
N GLY A 121 -8.52 13.08 -9.86
CA GLY A 121 -8.50 14.02 -8.74
C GLY A 121 -9.23 13.54 -7.48
N ARG A 122 -9.53 12.24 -7.37
CA ARG A 122 -10.28 11.66 -6.25
C ARG A 122 -9.41 10.99 -5.18
N GLY A 123 -8.08 11.11 -5.30
CA GLY A 123 -7.15 10.40 -4.44
C GLY A 123 -7.12 8.89 -4.68
N GLN A 124 -7.69 8.42 -5.78
CA GLN A 124 -7.69 7.04 -6.22
C GLN A 124 -6.38 6.71 -6.92
N HIS A 125 -5.95 5.46 -6.88
CA HIS A 125 -4.72 5.00 -7.50
C HIS A 125 -5.03 3.96 -8.57
N LEU A 126 -4.60 4.21 -9.81
CA LEU A 126 -4.65 3.27 -10.92
C LEU A 126 -3.23 2.91 -11.31
N ALA A 127 -2.93 1.61 -11.40
CA ALA A 127 -1.62 1.15 -11.84
C ALA A 127 -1.74 -0.01 -12.81
N LEU A 128 -0.86 0.00 -13.81
CA LEU A 128 -0.64 -1.09 -14.76
C LEU A 128 0.84 -1.44 -14.72
N SER A 129 1.16 -2.71 -14.57
CA SER A 129 2.54 -3.22 -14.67
C SER A 129 2.60 -4.42 -15.60
N PHE A 130 3.73 -4.55 -16.29
CA PHE A 130 4.04 -5.71 -17.10
C PHE A 130 5.51 -6.08 -16.97
N GLU A 131 5.80 -7.36 -17.08
CA GLU A 131 7.14 -7.93 -17.02
C GLU A 131 7.23 -9.06 -18.02
N VAL A 132 8.31 -9.11 -18.77
CA VAL A 132 8.62 -10.18 -19.73
C VAL A 132 10.05 -10.63 -19.52
N GLY A 133 10.23 -11.91 -19.32
CA GLY A 133 11.53 -12.57 -19.35
C GLY A 133 11.59 -13.47 -20.57
N ALA A 134 12.50 -13.15 -21.47
CA ALA A 134 12.66 -13.91 -22.71
C ALA A 134 13.98 -14.68 -22.68
N ALA A 135 13.85 -15.99 -22.63
CA ALA A 135 14.98 -16.86 -22.81
C ALA A 135 14.82 -17.64 -24.10
N ASN A 136 15.37 -17.08 -25.16
CA ASN A 136 15.39 -17.73 -26.49
C ASN A 136 16.72 -18.42 -26.82
N TYR A 137 17.57 -18.69 -25.81
CA TYR A 137 18.86 -19.30 -26.05
C TYR A 137 19.08 -20.50 -25.13
N ASN A 138 19.62 -21.55 -25.72
CA ASN A 138 20.18 -22.67 -24.95
C ASN A 138 21.60 -22.28 -24.56
N THR A 139 21.85 -22.11 -23.28
CA THR A 139 23.21 -21.95 -22.77
C THR A 139 23.73 -23.32 -22.32
N THR A 140 24.91 -23.69 -22.80
CA THR A 140 25.62 -24.88 -22.33
C THR A 140 26.56 -24.45 -21.23
N TYR A 141 26.28 -24.88 -20.01
CA TYR A 141 27.16 -24.66 -18.86
C TYR A 141 27.64 -26.02 -18.37
N PHE A 142 28.94 -26.23 -18.28
CA PHE A 142 29.55 -27.51 -17.86
C PHE A 142 29.01 -28.77 -18.58
N GLY A 143 28.75 -28.66 -19.89
CA GLY A 143 28.29 -29.80 -20.70
C GLY A 143 26.78 -30.11 -20.61
N SER A 144 26.02 -29.35 -19.83
CA SER A 144 24.55 -29.48 -19.77
C SER A 144 23.87 -28.32 -20.50
N SER A 145 22.98 -28.65 -21.41
CA SER A 145 22.13 -27.66 -22.09
C SER A 145 21.11 -27.12 -21.10
N TYR A 146 21.13 -25.81 -20.91
CA TYR A 146 20.25 -25.13 -20.00
C TYR A 146 19.27 -24.24 -20.79
N ARG A 147 17.97 -24.38 -20.50
CA ARG A 147 16.90 -23.57 -21.06
C ARG A 147 16.36 -22.63 -19.98
N PRO A 148 16.63 -21.33 -20.08
CA PRO A 148 16.06 -20.37 -19.14
C PRO A 148 14.53 -20.33 -19.22
N GLN A 149 13.89 -19.99 -18.12
CA GLN A 149 12.44 -19.99 -18.01
C GLN A 149 11.84 -18.73 -18.66
N LYS A 150 10.96 -18.91 -19.64
CA LYS A 150 10.15 -17.81 -20.16
C LYS A 150 9.17 -17.36 -19.07
N ARG A 151 9.06 -16.05 -18.86
CA ARG A 151 8.15 -15.48 -17.88
C ARG A 151 7.44 -14.26 -18.46
N GLU A 152 6.16 -14.19 -18.25
CA GLU A 152 5.34 -13.04 -18.58
C GLU A 152 4.44 -12.74 -17.40
N ARG A 153 4.27 -11.45 -17.09
CA ARG A 153 3.33 -11.01 -16.07
C ARG A 153 2.71 -9.68 -16.49
N ALA A 154 1.41 -9.56 -16.27
CA ALA A 154 0.70 -8.30 -16.39
C ALA A 154 -0.24 -8.15 -15.19
N THR A 155 -0.32 -6.95 -14.62
CA THR A 155 -1.21 -6.66 -13.49
C THR A 155 -1.82 -5.28 -13.68
N LEU A 156 -3.14 -5.21 -13.59
CA LEU A 156 -3.91 -3.98 -13.53
C LEU A 156 -4.52 -3.88 -12.14
N SER A 157 -4.32 -2.75 -11.46
CA SER A 157 -4.85 -2.53 -10.12
C SER A 157 -5.49 -1.15 -9.99
N PHE A 158 -6.56 -1.11 -9.22
CA PHE A 158 -7.26 0.12 -8.84
C PHE A 158 -7.47 0.12 -7.32
N THR A 159 -7.17 1.23 -6.67
CA THR A 159 -7.33 1.37 -5.21
C THR A 159 -7.98 2.71 -4.89
N ASP A 160 -9.05 2.69 -4.11
CA ASP A 160 -9.62 3.85 -3.45
C ASP A 160 -9.29 3.76 -1.96
N PRO A 161 -8.40 4.61 -1.43
CA PRO A 161 -7.96 4.53 -0.05
C PRO A 161 -9.01 5.00 0.96
N MET A 162 -10.01 5.77 0.53
CA MET A 162 -11.02 6.37 1.41
C MET A 162 -12.36 6.48 0.67
N VAL A 163 -13.02 5.35 0.51
CA VAL A 163 -14.33 5.27 -0.17
C VAL A 163 -15.36 6.11 0.55
N ASN A 164 -16.04 6.98 -0.19
CA ASN A 164 -17.02 7.93 0.35
C ASN A 164 -16.47 8.76 1.52
N ASP A 165 -15.18 9.14 1.44
CA ASP A 165 -14.46 9.91 2.45
C ASP A 165 -14.46 9.26 3.85
N THR A 166 -14.64 7.94 3.90
CA THR A 166 -14.55 7.14 5.12
C THR A 166 -13.20 6.45 5.24
N ASN A 167 -12.89 5.92 6.42
CA ASN A 167 -11.65 5.15 6.66
C ASN A 167 -11.71 3.72 6.08
N ASN A 168 -12.41 3.55 4.95
CA ASN A 168 -12.53 2.30 4.25
C ASN A 168 -11.71 2.35 2.94
N LEU A 169 -10.80 1.40 2.80
CA LEU A 169 -10.04 1.18 1.58
C LEU A 169 -10.74 0.10 0.75
N LEU A 170 -10.89 0.34 -0.54
CA LEU A 170 -11.25 -0.68 -1.52
C LEU A 170 -10.17 -0.78 -2.59
N SER A 171 -9.78 -2.01 -2.92
CA SER A 171 -8.85 -2.26 -4.00
C SER A 171 -9.30 -3.46 -4.82
N GLY A 172 -9.13 -3.35 -6.13
CA GLY A 172 -9.33 -4.46 -7.08
C GLY A 172 -8.09 -4.64 -7.94
N SER A 173 -7.76 -5.88 -8.27
CA SER A 173 -6.71 -6.17 -9.23
C SER A 173 -7.07 -7.32 -10.14
N LEU A 174 -6.59 -7.23 -11.38
CA LEU A 174 -6.59 -8.31 -12.36
C LEU A 174 -5.15 -8.65 -12.68
N PHE A 175 -4.84 -9.93 -12.78
CA PHE A 175 -3.49 -10.38 -13.06
C PHE A 175 -3.48 -11.54 -14.03
N TYR A 176 -2.42 -11.56 -14.82
CA TYR A 176 -2.05 -12.64 -15.72
C TYR A 176 -0.57 -12.94 -15.50
N SER A 177 -0.21 -14.20 -15.46
CA SER A 177 1.19 -14.63 -15.48
C SER A 177 1.36 -15.92 -16.27
N PHE A 178 2.42 -15.96 -17.07
CA PHE A 178 2.92 -17.14 -17.73
C PHE A 178 4.30 -17.49 -17.16
N SER A 179 4.51 -18.75 -16.85
CA SER A 179 5.77 -19.33 -16.39
C SER A 179 6.08 -20.53 -17.26
N GLY A 180 7.06 -20.38 -18.14
CA GLY A 180 7.48 -21.44 -19.06
C GLY A 180 8.25 -22.55 -18.35
N ARG A 181 8.42 -23.66 -19.02
CA ARG A 181 9.23 -24.81 -18.56
C ARG A 181 10.67 -24.39 -18.29
N SER A 182 11.27 -24.96 -17.27
CA SER A 182 12.66 -24.73 -16.91
C SER A 182 13.34 -26.01 -16.47
N SER A 183 14.48 -26.30 -17.08
CA SER A 183 15.32 -27.42 -16.65
C SER A 183 16.07 -27.13 -15.34
N MET A 184 16.29 -25.85 -15.01
CA MET A 184 17.00 -25.42 -13.81
C MET A 184 16.20 -25.60 -12.52
N TYR A 185 14.88 -25.42 -12.61
CA TYR A 185 13.99 -25.48 -11.43
C TYR A 185 13.16 -26.76 -11.38
N TYR A 186 13.49 -27.75 -12.20
CA TYR A 186 12.71 -29.00 -12.30
C TYR A 186 11.20 -28.72 -12.51
N ALA A 187 10.89 -27.66 -13.24
CA ALA A 187 9.51 -27.29 -13.60
C ALA A 187 9.25 -27.65 -15.07
N PRO A 188 8.86 -28.90 -15.37
CA PRO A 188 8.69 -29.37 -16.74
C PRO A 188 7.39 -28.91 -17.37
N LEU A 189 6.62 -28.11 -16.66
CA LEU A 189 5.31 -27.62 -17.08
C LEU A 189 5.34 -26.13 -17.44
N ASP A 190 4.66 -25.76 -18.49
CA ASP A 190 4.23 -24.39 -18.69
C ASP A 190 3.00 -24.12 -17.81
N MET A 191 2.99 -22.98 -17.13
CA MET A 191 1.92 -22.61 -16.22
C MET A 191 1.39 -21.23 -16.56
N ILE A 192 0.11 -21.16 -16.88
CA ILE A 192 -0.62 -19.90 -17.07
C ILE A 192 -1.48 -19.68 -15.83
N THR A 193 -1.32 -18.54 -15.17
CA THR A 193 -2.20 -18.14 -14.07
C THR A 193 -2.91 -16.85 -14.43
N LYS A 194 -4.22 -16.84 -14.35
CA LYS A 194 -5.06 -15.66 -14.55
C LYS A 194 -6.08 -15.56 -13.43
N GLY A 195 -6.32 -14.34 -12.98
CA GLY A 195 -7.23 -14.17 -11.87
C GLY A 195 -7.46 -12.73 -11.51
N GLY A 196 -8.18 -12.55 -10.41
CA GLY A 196 -8.46 -11.26 -9.84
C GLY A 196 -8.53 -11.31 -8.33
N SER A 197 -8.33 -10.17 -7.72
CA SER A 197 -8.51 -10.00 -6.29
C SER A 197 -9.31 -8.74 -5.98
N PHE A 198 -10.06 -8.81 -4.89
CA PHE A 198 -10.76 -7.69 -4.29
C PHE A 198 -10.32 -7.59 -2.84
N ARG A 199 -9.98 -6.38 -2.38
CA ARG A 199 -9.57 -6.13 -0.99
C ARG A 199 -10.41 -5.01 -0.41
N TRP A 200 -10.89 -5.24 0.79
CA TRP A 200 -11.47 -4.23 1.66
C TRP A 200 -10.60 -4.08 2.91
N GLY A 201 -10.26 -2.84 3.25
CA GLY A 201 -9.49 -2.50 4.44
C GLY A 201 -10.22 -1.46 5.29
N LYS A 202 -10.04 -1.55 6.59
CA LYS A 202 -10.63 -0.60 7.53
C LYS A 202 -9.66 -0.29 8.67
N ARG A 203 -9.56 1.00 9.00
CA ARG A 203 -8.93 1.45 10.24
C ARG A 203 -10.01 1.61 11.31
N PHE A 204 -9.84 0.91 12.42
CA PHE A 204 -10.76 0.98 13.53
C PHE A 204 -10.41 2.18 14.43
N LYS A 205 -11.43 2.74 15.08
CA LYS A 205 -11.28 3.78 16.10
C LYS A 205 -11.36 3.22 17.52
N TRP A 206 -11.83 1.98 17.65
CA TRP A 206 -12.00 1.28 18.89
C TRP A 206 -11.35 -0.12 18.79
N PRO A 207 -10.64 -0.61 19.82
CA PRO A 207 -10.41 -0.04 21.15
C PRO A 207 -9.41 1.14 21.15
N ASP A 208 -8.55 1.26 20.12
CA ASP A 208 -7.66 2.39 19.89
C ASP A 208 -7.43 2.61 18.38
N ASP A 209 -6.78 3.73 18.01
CA ASP A 209 -6.54 4.11 16.62
C ASP A 209 -5.44 3.30 15.91
N TYR A 210 -4.80 2.35 16.59
CA TYR A 210 -3.72 1.54 16.06
C TYR A 210 -4.21 0.29 15.34
N PHE A 211 -5.50 -0.08 15.51
CA PHE A 211 -6.07 -1.27 14.88
C PHE A 211 -6.41 -1.05 13.40
N ARG A 212 -6.00 -2.02 12.60
CA ARG A 212 -6.33 -2.11 11.17
C ARG A 212 -6.79 -3.52 10.84
N GLY A 213 -7.81 -3.63 10.02
CA GLY A 213 -8.27 -4.90 9.46
C GLY A 213 -8.27 -4.83 7.93
N SER A 214 -7.93 -5.92 7.27
CA SER A 214 -8.11 -6.07 5.83
C SER A 214 -8.58 -7.47 5.50
N TRP A 215 -9.46 -7.56 4.52
CA TRP A 215 -10.00 -8.79 3.97
C TRP A 215 -9.82 -8.76 2.47
N SER A 216 -9.27 -9.82 1.90
CA SER A 216 -9.14 -9.94 0.45
C SER A 216 -9.72 -11.26 -0.03
N PHE A 217 -10.44 -11.19 -1.13
CA PHE A 217 -10.94 -12.32 -1.89
C PHE A 217 -10.09 -12.44 -3.14
N THR A 218 -9.57 -13.62 -3.42
CA THR A 218 -8.77 -13.87 -4.62
C THR A 218 -9.30 -15.11 -5.31
N GLY A 219 -9.60 -14.95 -6.58
CA GLY A 219 -9.94 -16.06 -7.47
C GLY A 219 -8.92 -16.16 -8.60
N HIS A 220 -8.41 -17.35 -8.86
CA HIS A 220 -7.51 -17.58 -9.97
C HIS A 220 -7.72 -18.94 -10.61
N GLN A 221 -7.37 -19.02 -11.88
CA GLN A 221 -7.30 -20.26 -12.66
C GLN A 221 -5.82 -20.45 -13.04
N ARG A 222 -5.30 -21.66 -12.81
CA ARG A 222 -4.02 -22.13 -13.34
C ARG A 222 -4.25 -23.16 -14.40
N ILE A 223 -3.60 -23.02 -15.53
CA ILE A 223 -3.60 -23.94 -16.64
C ILE A 223 -2.18 -24.48 -16.76
N TYR A 224 -2.07 -25.80 -16.88
CA TYR A 224 -0.81 -26.52 -16.98
C TYR A 224 -0.68 -27.16 -18.36
N GLU A 225 0.44 -26.95 -19.00
CA GLU A 225 0.79 -27.56 -20.29
C GLU A 225 2.09 -28.34 -20.15
N ALA A 226 2.07 -29.64 -20.44
CA ALA A 226 3.19 -30.55 -20.38
C ALA A 226 3.58 -31.03 -21.78
N GLU A 227 4.79 -31.58 -21.95
CA GLU A 227 5.19 -32.25 -23.19
C GLU A 227 4.49 -33.61 -23.37
N ASN A 228 4.23 -34.29 -22.25
CA ASN A 228 3.56 -35.57 -22.25
C ASN A 228 2.63 -35.70 -21.02
N GLU A 229 1.74 -36.67 -21.08
CA GLU A 229 0.76 -36.92 -20.00
C GLU A 229 1.41 -37.45 -18.73
N ASP A 230 2.53 -38.16 -18.82
CA ASP A 230 3.24 -38.68 -17.64
C ASP A 230 3.77 -37.55 -16.77
N GLN A 231 4.30 -36.47 -17.39
CA GLN A 231 4.72 -35.29 -16.65
C GLN A 231 3.52 -34.59 -16.00
N LEU A 232 2.43 -34.48 -16.71
CA LEU A 232 1.21 -33.89 -16.14
C LEU A 232 0.71 -34.71 -14.95
N GLN A 233 0.68 -36.04 -15.10
CA GLN A 233 0.31 -36.96 -14.01
C GLN A 233 1.22 -36.83 -12.79
N LEU A 234 2.53 -36.75 -13.01
CA LEU A 234 3.54 -36.70 -11.95
C LEU A 234 3.45 -35.40 -11.12
N TYR A 235 3.25 -34.25 -11.78
CA TYR A 235 3.36 -32.93 -11.12
C TYR A 235 2.01 -32.32 -10.74
N THR A 236 0.92 -32.70 -11.39
CA THR A 236 -0.42 -32.13 -11.13
C THR A 236 -1.48 -33.21 -10.81
N GLY A 237 -1.10 -34.47 -10.71
CA GLY A 237 -2.05 -35.57 -10.59
C GLY A 237 -2.95 -35.74 -11.82
N GLY A 238 -2.47 -35.32 -13.01
CA GLY A 238 -3.22 -35.37 -14.27
C GLY A 238 -4.15 -34.19 -14.49
N LEU A 239 -4.20 -33.22 -13.58
CA LEU A 239 -5.03 -32.04 -13.74
C LEU A 239 -4.41 -31.08 -14.78
N LYS A 240 -5.19 -30.77 -15.82
CA LYS A 240 -4.81 -29.76 -16.84
C LYS A 240 -5.07 -28.33 -16.38
N GLN A 241 -5.93 -28.19 -15.37
CA GLN A 241 -6.23 -26.88 -14.78
C GLN A 241 -6.65 -27.02 -13.31
N THR A 242 -6.35 -25.99 -12.53
CA THR A 242 -6.85 -25.82 -11.17
C THR A 242 -7.51 -24.46 -11.02
N VAL A 243 -8.47 -24.39 -10.12
CA VAL A 243 -9.12 -23.15 -9.71
C VAL A 243 -8.88 -22.95 -8.23
N GLY A 244 -8.29 -21.83 -7.87
CA GLY A 244 -8.08 -21.44 -6.47
C GLY A 244 -8.98 -20.28 -6.10
N ILE A 245 -9.73 -20.43 -5.01
CA ILE A 245 -10.55 -19.36 -4.42
C ILE A 245 -10.12 -19.24 -2.97
N SER A 246 -9.65 -18.05 -2.58
CA SER A 246 -9.15 -17.82 -1.24
C SER A 246 -9.69 -16.53 -0.61
N ILE A 247 -9.82 -16.58 0.70
CA ILE A 247 -10.09 -15.44 1.56
C ILE A 247 -8.90 -15.26 2.46
N ASN A 248 -8.34 -14.04 2.45
CA ASN A 248 -7.26 -13.67 3.37
C ASN A 248 -7.77 -12.57 4.29
N GLN A 249 -7.59 -12.77 5.59
CA GLN A 249 -7.87 -11.79 6.62
C GLN A 249 -6.57 -11.39 7.29
N SER A 250 -6.37 -10.11 7.53
CA SER A 250 -5.28 -9.61 8.36
C SER A 250 -5.82 -8.58 9.33
N ILE A 251 -5.56 -8.79 10.61
CA ILE A 251 -5.88 -7.84 11.68
C ILE A 251 -4.56 -7.51 12.36
N SER A 252 -4.25 -6.24 12.46
CA SER A 252 -3.01 -5.80 13.11
C SER A 252 -3.26 -4.60 14.02
N ARG A 253 -2.49 -4.55 15.10
CA ARG A 253 -2.32 -3.38 15.96
C ARG A 253 -0.86 -2.98 15.94
N ASP A 254 -0.58 -1.78 15.48
CA ASP A 254 0.78 -1.26 15.38
C ASP A 254 0.89 0.06 16.12
N SER A 255 1.46 0.01 17.33
CA SER A 255 1.70 1.16 18.20
C SER A 255 3.16 1.56 18.28
N ARG A 256 4.01 1.08 17.35
CA ARG A 256 5.43 1.43 17.29
C ARG A 256 5.60 2.91 16.97
N ASP A 257 6.57 3.52 17.60
CA ASP A 257 6.96 4.92 17.38
C ASP A 257 7.53 5.15 15.97
N HIS A 258 8.30 4.19 15.45
CA HIS A 258 8.85 4.22 14.10
C HIS A 258 8.73 2.85 13.42
N PRO A 259 8.27 2.78 12.14
CA PRO A 259 8.06 1.50 11.45
C PRO A 259 9.35 0.71 11.17
N GLU A 260 10.44 1.41 10.82
CA GLU A 260 11.71 0.79 10.41
C GLU A 260 12.69 0.60 11.59
N PHE A 261 12.72 1.57 12.50
CA PHE A 261 13.63 1.57 13.67
C PHE A 261 12.83 1.82 14.96
N PRO A 262 11.98 0.87 15.37
CA PRO A 262 11.15 1.06 16.55
C PRO A 262 12.00 1.03 17.82
N THR A 263 11.72 1.98 18.71
CA THR A 263 12.33 2.03 20.05
C THR A 263 11.31 1.76 21.15
N ILE A 264 10.04 2.07 20.90
CA ILE A 264 8.94 1.90 21.86
C ILE A 264 7.69 1.39 21.14
N GLY A 265 6.89 0.58 21.82
CA GLY A 265 5.60 0.15 21.35
C GLY A 265 5.53 -1.33 21.00
N SER A 266 4.50 -1.73 20.27
CA SER A 266 4.29 -3.12 19.90
C SER A 266 3.64 -3.26 18.54
N LEU A 267 3.95 -4.35 17.86
CA LEU A 267 3.22 -4.83 16.69
C LEU A 267 2.62 -6.19 17.01
N MET A 268 1.31 -6.31 16.85
CA MET A 268 0.57 -7.57 16.89
C MET A 268 -0.15 -7.73 15.57
N ALA A 269 0.10 -8.79 14.85
CA ALA A 269 -0.54 -9.04 13.58
C ALA A 269 -0.96 -10.51 13.46
N LEU A 270 -2.25 -10.74 13.20
CA LEU A 270 -2.80 -12.04 12.88
C LEU A 270 -3.22 -12.03 11.41
N SER A 271 -2.63 -12.92 10.63
CA SER A 271 -3.01 -13.15 9.24
C SER A 271 -3.55 -14.57 9.09
N SER A 272 -4.74 -14.69 8.50
CA SER A 272 -5.42 -15.96 8.24
C SER A 272 -5.75 -16.07 6.76
N SER A 273 -5.38 -17.16 6.14
CA SER A 273 -5.68 -17.47 4.74
C SER A 273 -6.42 -18.81 4.67
N ILE A 274 -7.57 -18.80 4.03
CA ILE A 274 -8.38 -19.97 3.78
C ILE A 274 -8.55 -20.08 2.27
N SER A 275 -8.23 -21.23 1.70
CA SER A 275 -8.41 -21.54 0.28
C SER A 275 -9.16 -22.84 0.14
N GLY A 276 -10.05 -22.90 -0.85
CA GLY A 276 -10.82 -24.10 -1.14
C GLY A 276 -11.86 -24.46 -0.08
N GLY A 277 -12.13 -25.74 0.10
CA GLY A 277 -13.17 -26.24 0.99
C GLY A 277 -14.53 -25.64 0.68
N PRO A 278 -15.17 -24.93 1.63
CA PRO A 278 -16.49 -24.34 1.40
C PRO A 278 -16.50 -23.22 0.34
N LEU A 279 -15.34 -22.67 -0.01
CA LEU A 279 -15.20 -21.66 -1.06
C LEU A 279 -15.16 -22.28 -2.46
N GLY A 280 -14.94 -23.59 -2.56
CA GLY A 280 -14.78 -24.32 -3.81
C GLY A 280 -13.36 -24.15 -4.39
N GLY A 281 -13.13 -24.81 -5.53
CA GLY A 281 -11.81 -24.86 -6.17
C GLY A 281 -11.12 -26.19 -5.91
N ASN A 282 -9.83 -26.27 -6.26
CA ASN A 282 -9.01 -27.47 -6.16
C ASN A 282 -7.81 -27.31 -5.21
N GLU A 283 -7.70 -26.15 -4.57
CA GLU A 283 -6.57 -25.80 -3.70
C GLU A 283 -7.08 -25.63 -2.27
N ASP A 284 -6.99 -26.68 -1.48
CA ASP A 284 -7.54 -26.74 -0.13
C ASP A 284 -6.43 -26.56 0.91
N PHE A 285 -6.41 -25.42 1.57
CA PHE A 285 -5.55 -25.20 2.73
C PHE A 285 -6.07 -24.08 3.63
N HIS A 286 -5.65 -24.08 4.87
CA HIS A 286 -5.71 -22.92 5.75
C HIS A 286 -4.36 -22.66 6.41
N LYS A 287 -4.03 -21.39 6.53
CA LYS A 287 -2.76 -20.95 7.11
C LYS A 287 -3.03 -19.78 8.05
N HIS A 288 -2.48 -19.86 9.26
CA HIS A 288 -2.52 -18.78 10.23
C HIS A 288 -1.12 -18.38 10.59
N VAL A 289 -0.85 -17.07 10.61
CA VAL A 289 0.45 -16.51 11.01
C VAL A 289 0.17 -15.45 12.06
N LEU A 290 0.77 -15.63 13.24
CA LEU A 290 0.75 -14.66 14.32
C LEU A 290 2.15 -14.06 14.44
N ASN A 291 2.24 -12.72 14.32
CA ASN A 291 3.46 -11.96 14.56
C ASN A 291 3.27 -11.08 15.78
N LEU A 292 4.19 -11.18 16.74
CA LEU A 292 4.20 -10.42 17.97
C LEU A 292 5.58 -9.80 18.15
N GLU A 293 5.62 -8.48 18.23
CA GLU A 293 6.85 -7.71 18.46
C GLU A 293 6.61 -6.73 19.61
N TRP A 294 7.60 -6.61 20.46
CA TRP A 294 7.55 -5.69 21.60
C TRP A 294 8.86 -4.93 21.71
N TYR A 295 8.77 -3.62 21.85
CA TYR A 295 9.92 -2.73 21.92
C TYR A 295 9.86 -1.91 23.20
N THR A 296 10.95 -1.93 23.97
CA THR A 296 11.12 -1.15 25.21
C THR A 296 12.44 -0.41 25.14
N PRO A 297 12.53 0.83 25.63
CA PRO A 297 13.81 1.50 25.74
C PRO A 297 14.72 0.74 26.70
N THR A 298 16.00 0.64 26.37
CA THR A 298 17.05 0.07 27.22
C THR A 298 17.68 1.16 28.05
#